data_d0da244bd6830c073da0455f0d53fb0f
#
_entry.id   d0da244bd6830c073da0455f0d53fb0f
#
_cell.length_a   1.000
_cell.length_b   1.000
_cell.length_c   1.000
_cell.angle_alpha   90.00
_cell.angle_beta   90.00
_cell.angle_gamma   90.00
#
_symmetry.space_group_name_H-M   'P 1'
#
loop_
_entity.id
_entity.type
_entity.pdbx_description
1 polymer ?
#
loop_
_entity_poly.entity_id
_entity_poly.type
_entity_poly.pdbx_seq_one_letter_code
_entity_poly.pdbx_strand_id
1 'polypeptide(L)'
;MATAIETERLTLRNRDERDAEWYRELIGERGEATPTLEESRARLNRFRDSTQETGIGALAIDRRAEGDTIGYCALIVGRASLDEPEIAYELLQRFHGHGYATEAARALVAAAAATGRHRLWSTVGSWNAPSLRVLEKIGFHRDHTVADERGDTVWMVRDL
;
A
#
# COMPACT_ATOMS: atom_id res chain seq x y z
N MET A 1 -10.08 1.66 -10.94
CA MET A 1 -10.08 0.71 -9.80
C MET A 1 -11.40 0.82 -9.03
N ALA A 2 -11.89 -0.24 -8.40
CA ALA A 2 -13.14 -0.16 -7.63
C ALA A 2 -13.06 0.92 -6.54
N THR A 3 -14.17 1.57 -6.24
CA THR A 3 -14.24 2.62 -5.21
C THR A 3 -14.16 2.08 -3.78
N ALA A 4 -14.51 0.81 -3.60
CA ALA A 4 -14.38 0.08 -2.33
C ALA A 4 -14.24 -1.42 -2.61
N ILE A 5 -13.46 -2.11 -1.78
CA ILE A 5 -13.28 -3.56 -1.82
C ILE A 5 -13.54 -4.08 -0.41
N GLU A 6 -14.45 -5.02 -0.28
CA GLU A 6 -14.72 -5.69 1.00
C GLU A 6 -14.04 -7.06 1.07
N THR A 7 -13.46 -7.35 2.22
CA THR A 7 -12.89 -8.64 2.57
C THR A 7 -13.58 -9.19 3.82
N GLU A 8 -13.10 -10.30 4.36
CA GLU A 8 -13.67 -10.87 5.59
C GLU A 8 -13.67 -9.88 6.76
N ARG A 9 -12.56 -9.19 7.01
CA ARG A 9 -12.38 -8.30 8.16
C ARG A 9 -12.21 -6.81 7.79
N LEU A 10 -12.01 -6.49 6.51
CA LEU A 10 -11.57 -5.17 6.07
C LEU A 10 -12.50 -4.57 5.01
N THR A 11 -12.53 -3.25 4.96
CA THR A 11 -13.00 -2.46 3.82
C THR A 11 -11.85 -1.61 3.32
N LEU A 12 -11.52 -1.75 2.04
CA LEU A 12 -10.53 -0.90 1.36
C LEU A 12 -11.30 0.17 0.60
N ARG A 13 -11.05 1.43 0.90
CA ARG A 13 -11.78 2.55 0.30
C ARG A 13 -10.85 3.66 -0.15
N ASN A 14 -11.33 4.52 -1.03
CA ASN A 14 -10.57 5.71 -1.40
C ASN A 14 -10.27 6.57 -0.17
N ARG A 15 -9.03 7.07 -0.11
CA ARG A 15 -8.62 8.03 0.92
C ARG A 15 -9.18 9.41 0.62
N ASP A 16 -9.50 10.15 1.67
CA ASP A 16 -9.88 11.56 1.60
C ASP A 16 -9.27 12.35 2.77
N GLU A 17 -9.59 13.63 2.86
CA GLU A 17 -9.03 14.51 3.89
C GLU A 17 -9.40 14.12 5.33
N ARG A 18 -10.43 13.29 5.54
CA ARG A 18 -10.80 12.74 6.85
C ARG A 18 -9.76 11.78 7.39
N ASP A 19 -8.90 11.26 6.52
CA ASP A 19 -7.83 10.33 6.85
C ASP A 19 -6.57 11.01 7.39
N ALA A 20 -6.56 12.34 7.52
CA ALA A 20 -5.39 13.11 7.90
C ALA A 20 -4.81 12.72 9.27
N GLU A 21 -5.65 12.36 10.25
CA GLU A 21 -5.19 11.99 11.60
C GLU A 21 -4.33 10.71 11.60
N TRP A 22 -4.85 9.61 11.11
CA TRP A 22 -4.09 8.35 11.08
C TRP A 22 -2.92 8.43 10.09
N TYR A 23 -3.06 9.19 9.00
CA TYR A 23 -2.00 9.35 8.01
C TYR A 23 -0.78 10.07 8.61
N ARG A 24 -1.00 11.15 9.37
CA ARG A 24 0.11 11.86 10.04
C ARG A 24 0.77 11.01 11.13
N GLU A 25 0.01 10.22 11.85
CA GLU A 25 0.53 9.27 12.83
C GLU A 25 1.45 8.24 12.15
N LEU A 26 1.02 7.68 11.02
CA LEU A 26 1.79 6.74 10.24
C LEU A 26 3.13 7.32 9.75
N ILE A 27 3.12 8.56 9.28
CA ILE A 27 4.36 9.26 8.88
C ILE A 27 5.31 9.42 10.08
N GLY A 28 4.78 9.78 11.25
CA GLY A 28 5.56 9.86 12.48
C GLY A 28 6.21 8.53 12.88
N GLU A 29 5.51 7.42 12.70
CA GLU A 29 6.03 6.07 12.98
C GLU A 29 7.20 5.67 12.08
N ARG A 30 7.34 6.26 10.89
CA ARG A 30 8.50 6.06 10.01
C ARG A 30 9.78 6.72 10.54
N GLY A 31 9.71 7.51 11.61
CA GLY A 31 10.82 8.33 12.09
C GLY A 31 10.97 9.65 11.35
N GLU A 32 10.03 10.00 10.47
CA GLU A 32 9.95 11.28 9.80
C GLU A 32 9.27 12.32 10.70
N ALA A 33 9.49 13.61 10.42
CA ALA A 33 8.77 14.68 11.11
C ALA A 33 7.26 14.53 10.87
N THR A 34 6.48 14.52 11.95
CA THR A 34 5.02 14.41 11.88
C THR A 34 4.46 15.66 11.20
N PRO A 35 3.78 15.54 10.04
CA PRO A 35 3.18 16.68 9.37
C PRO A 35 2.01 17.25 10.18
N THR A 36 1.68 18.52 9.94
CA THR A 36 0.46 19.11 10.47
C THR A 36 -0.78 18.48 9.83
N LEU A 37 -1.96 18.69 10.42
CA LEU A 37 -3.23 18.26 9.81
C LEU A 37 -3.44 18.90 8.44
N GLU A 38 -3.12 20.20 8.29
CA GLU A 38 -3.25 20.91 7.02
C GLU A 38 -2.32 20.34 5.95
N GLU A 39 -1.06 20.09 6.28
CA GLU A 39 -0.10 19.44 5.38
C GLU A 39 -0.55 18.04 4.98
N SER A 40 -1.10 17.28 5.92
CA SER A 40 -1.62 15.93 5.67
C SER A 40 -2.83 15.94 4.74
N ARG A 41 -3.77 16.86 4.95
CA ARG A 41 -4.93 17.06 4.06
C ARG A 41 -4.48 17.44 2.65
N ALA A 42 -3.52 18.36 2.54
CA ALA A 42 -2.98 18.75 1.24
C ALA A 42 -2.30 17.59 0.50
N ARG A 43 -1.55 16.73 1.21
CA ARG A 43 -0.94 15.52 0.63
C ARG A 43 -2.00 14.53 0.16
N LEU A 44 -3.02 14.27 0.97
CA LEU A 44 -4.11 13.36 0.62
C LEU A 44 -4.91 13.84 -0.59
N ASN A 45 -5.16 15.15 -0.71
CA ASN A 45 -5.80 15.73 -1.87
C ASN A 45 -4.97 15.56 -3.14
N ARG A 46 -3.65 15.80 -3.10
CA ARG A 46 -2.75 15.54 -4.24
C ARG A 46 -2.75 14.07 -4.66
N PHE A 47 -2.75 13.14 -3.70
CA PHE A 47 -2.83 11.71 -4.01
C PHE A 47 -4.15 11.33 -4.66
N ARG A 48 -5.27 11.93 -4.20
CA ARG A 48 -6.57 11.73 -4.83
C ARG A 48 -6.57 12.21 -6.27
N ASP A 49 -6.05 13.40 -6.52
CA ASP A 49 -5.99 13.98 -7.87
C ASP A 49 -5.12 13.10 -8.80
N SER A 50 -3.96 12.67 -8.33
CA SER A 50 -3.11 11.71 -9.05
C SER A 50 -3.83 10.39 -9.34
N THR A 51 -4.62 9.89 -8.40
CA THR A 51 -5.42 8.66 -8.61
C THR A 51 -6.45 8.84 -9.72
N GLN A 52 -7.08 10.01 -9.80
CA GLN A 52 -8.03 10.32 -10.89
C GLN A 52 -7.35 10.35 -12.25
N GLU A 53 -6.13 10.88 -12.33
CA GLU A 53 -5.36 10.96 -13.57
C GLU A 53 -4.83 9.60 -14.04
N THR A 54 -4.32 8.79 -13.12
CA THR A 54 -3.62 7.54 -13.44
C THR A 54 -4.49 6.29 -13.34
N GLY A 55 -5.61 6.36 -12.65
CA GLY A 55 -6.48 5.21 -12.38
C GLY A 55 -5.95 4.25 -11.30
N ILE A 56 -4.78 4.54 -10.71
CA ILE A 56 -4.21 3.78 -9.58
C ILE A 56 -3.92 4.72 -8.42
N GLY A 57 -3.87 4.18 -7.22
CA GLY A 57 -3.59 4.96 -6.01
C GLY A 57 -3.73 4.13 -4.74
N ALA A 58 -3.85 4.82 -3.63
CA ALA A 58 -3.93 4.18 -2.33
C ALA A 58 -5.37 4.13 -1.81
N LEU A 59 -5.69 3.01 -1.21
CA LEU A 59 -6.93 2.74 -0.48
C LEU A 59 -6.65 2.73 1.01
N ALA A 60 -7.44 3.44 1.79
CA ALA A 60 -7.45 3.31 3.24
C ALA A 60 -7.99 1.93 3.63
N ILE A 61 -7.45 1.36 4.69
CA ILE A 61 -7.86 0.06 5.22
C ILE A 61 -8.62 0.29 6.51
N ASP A 62 -9.93 0.04 6.48
CA ASP A 62 -10.79 0.09 7.66
C ASP A 62 -11.07 -1.32 8.18
N ARG A 63 -11.07 -1.51 9.50
CA ARG A 63 -11.56 -2.75 10.12
C ARG A 63 -13.07 -2.69 10.20
N ARG A 64 -13.73 -3.70 9.64
CA ARG A 64 -15.21 -3.71 9.52
C ARG A 64 -15.92 -3.78 10.87
N ALA A 65 -15.42 -4.58 11.80
CA ALA A 65 -16.03 -4.74 13.11
C ALA A 65 -15.84 -3.53 14.03
N GLU A 66 -14.64 -2.93 14.01
CA GLU A 66 -14.27 -1.82 14.89
C GLU A 66 -14.54 -0.46 14.29
N GLY A 67 -14.55 -0.35 12.95
CA GLY A 67 -14.82 0.88 12.22
C GLY A 67 -13.67 1.89 12.20
N ASP A 68 -12.47 1.50 12.58
CA ASP A 68 -11.29 2.34 12.58
C ASP A 68 -10.42 2.11 11.34
N THR A 69 -9.61 3.10 10.99
CA THR A 69 -8.65 3.03 9.89
C THR A 69 -7.27 2.66 10.42
N ILE A 70 -6.67 1.64 9.85
CA ILE A 70 -5.42 1.04 10.35
C ILE A 70 -4.19 1.26 9.47
N GLY A 71 -4.37 1.83 8.27
CA GLY A 71 -3.30 2.06 7.32
C GLY A 71 -3.81 2.14 5.89
N TYR A 72 -2.95 1.77 4.93
CA TYR A 72 -3.31 1.78 3.52
C TYR A 72 -2.68 0.63 2.74
N CYS A 73 -3.24 0.33 1.58
CA CYS A 73 -2.60 -0.41 0.51
C CYS A 73 -2.78 0.35 -0.82
N ALA A 74 -1.82 0.22 -1.73
CA ALA A 74 -1.76 1.05 -2.92
C ALA A 74 -1.21 0.30 -4.12
N LEU A 75 -1.64 0.73 -5.31
CA LEU A 75 -0.87 0.58 -6.53
C LEU A 75 -0.23 1.93 -6.85
N ILE A 76 1.07 1.94 -7.05
CA ILE A 76 1.86 3.13 -7.36
C ILE A 76 2.75 2.87 -8.57
N VAL A 77 3.11 3.91 -9.29
CA VAL A 77 4.13 3.79 -10.34
C VAL A 77 5.48 3.44 -9.71
N GLY A 78 5.83 4.13 -8.62
CA GLY A 78 7.05 3.86 -7.88
C GLY A 78 8.30 3.87 -8.76
N ARG A 79 9.05 2.77 -8.72
CA ARG A 79 10.22 2.52 -9.56
C ARG A 79 9.89 1.72 -10.83
N ALA A 80 8.64 1.30 -10.99
CA ALA A 80 8.14 0.50 -12.10
C ALA A 80 7.40 1.37 -13.15
N SER A 81 6.21 0.97 -13.58
CA SER A 81 5.45 1.70 -14.59
C SER A 81 3.95 1.71 -14.29
N LEU A 82 3.18 2.50 -15.05
CA LEU A 82 1.73 2.52 -14.92
C LEU A 82 1.08 1.21 -15.38
N ASP A 83 1.66 0.56 -16.39
CA ASP A 83 1.16 -0.72 -16.91
C ASP A 83 1.48 -1.89 -15.97
N GLU A 84 2.67 -1.86 -15.38
CA GLU A 84 3.14 -2.82 -14.40
C GLU A 84 3.50 -2.10 -13.09
N PRO A 85 2.51 -1.65 -12.30
CA PRO A 85 2.76 -0.85 -11.11
C PRO A 85 3.30 -1.66 -9.93
N GLU A 86 3.82 -0.94 -8.96
CA GLU A 86 4.19 -1.53 -7.68
C GLU A 86 2.98 -1.61 -6.75
N ILE A 87 2.88 -2.71 -5.99
CA ILE A 87 2.05 -2.79 -4.80
C ILE A 87 2.83 -2.29 -3.59
N ALA A 88 2.19 -1.45 -2.79
CA ALA A 88 2.72 -0.94 -1.53
C ALA A 88 1.64 -1.02 -0.45
N TYR A 89 2.04 -1.19 0.79
CA TYR A 89 1.13 -1.19 1.94
C TYR A 89 1.87 -0.80 3.21
N GLU A 90 1.16 -0.19 4.13
CA GLU A 90 1.69 0.20 5.42
C GLU A 90 0.57 0.27 6.45
N LEU A 91 0.80 -0.29 7.62
CA LEU A 91 -0.12 -0.27 8.76
C LEU A 91 0.52 0.44 9.94
N LEU A 92 -0.29 1.11 10.74
CA LEU A 92 0.11 1.56 12.06
C LEU A 92 0.63 0.37 12.89
N GLN A 93 1.72 0.56 13.61
CA GLN A 93 2.46 -0.52 14.29
C GLN A 93 1.60 -1.36 15.21
N ARG A 94 0.63 -0.73 15.91
CA ARG A 94 -0.28 -1.44 16.83
C ARG A 94 -1.20 -2.46 16.15
N PHE A 95 -1.29 -2.44 14.82
CA PHE A 95 -2.09 -3.39 14.02
C PHE A 95 -1.25 -4.43 13.30
N HIS A 96 0.07 -4.44 13.50
CA HIS A 96 0.93 -5.48 12.96
C HIS A 96 0.67 -6.84 13.62
N GLY A 97 1.01 -7.91 12.91
CA GLY A 97 0.95 -9.27 13.45
C GLY A 97 -0.44 -9.92 13.46
N HIS A 98 -1.44 -9.33 12.80
CA HIS A 98 -2.81 -9.84 12.75
C HIS A 98 -3.23 -10.34 11.36
N GLY A 99 -2.34 -10.31 10.38
CA GLY A 99 -2.63 -10.74 9.00
C GLY A 99 -3.40 -9.71 8.17
N TYR A 100 -3.61 -8.50 8.64
CA TYR A 100 -4.36 -7.46 7.92
C TYR A 100 -3.66 -7.03 6.63
N ALA A 101 -2.33 -6.85 6.64
CA ALA A 101 -1.58 -6.48 5.44
C ALA A 101 -1.70 -7.54 4.34
N THR A 102 -1.61 -8.82 4.70
CA THR A 102 -1.78 -9.93 3.78
C THR A 102 -3.19 -9.96 3.18
N GLU A 103 -4.23 -9.77 4.01
CA GLU A 103 -5.62 -9.76 3.58
C GLU A 103 -5.90 -8.60 2.62
N ALA A 104 -5.47 -7.38 2.97
CA ALA A 104 -5.62 -6.19 2.13
C ALA A 104 -4.86 -6.31 0.81
N ALA A 105 -3.60 -6.71 0.85
CA ALA A 105 -2.77 -6.84 -0.34
C ALA A 105 -3.29 -7.93 -1.29
N ARG A 106 -3.79 -9.05 -0.77
CA ARG A 106 -4.41 -10.09 -1.60
C ARG A 106 -5.64 -9.58 -2.34
N ALA A 107 -6.49 -8.80 -1.67
CA ALA A 107 -7.66 -8.19 -2.29
C ALA A 107 -7.28 -7.16 -3.37
N LEU A 108 -6.23 -6.37 -3.11
CA LEU A 108 -5.73 -5.40 -4.09
C LEU A 108 -5.12 -6.07 -5.32
N VAL A 109 -4.41 -7.19 -5.15
CA VAL A 109 -3.89 -8.01 -6.27
C VAL A 109 -5.04 -8.49 -7.15
N ALA A 110 -6.11 -9.02 -6.56
CA ALA A 110 -7.29 -9.48 -7.30
C ALA A 110 -7.96 -8.32 -8.06
N ALA A 111 -8.07 -7.14 -7.45
CA ALA A 111 -8.61 -5.95 -8.10
C ALA A 111 -7.71 -5.48 -9.27
N ALA A 112 -6.39 -5.55 -9.11
CA ALA A 112 -5.44 -5.22 -10.19
C ALA A 112 -5.58 -6.16 -11.39
N ALA A 113 -5.70 -7.47 -11.15
CA ALA A 113 -5.93 -8.46 -12.21
C ALA A 113 -7.23 -8.16 -12.98
N ALA A 114 -8.30 -7.76 -12.29
CA ALA A 114 -9.58 -7.41 -12.89
C ALA A 114 -9.50 -6.16 -13.81
N THR A 115 -8.46 -5.34 -13.71
CA THR A 115 -8.21 -4.20 -14.62
C THR A 115 -7.51 -4.59 -15.93
N GLY A 116 -7.19 -5.88 -16.13
CA GLY A 116 -6.45 -6.37 -17.30
C GLY A 116 -4.93 -6.22 -17.20
N ARG A 117 -4.39 -5.83 -16.06
CA ARG A 117 -2.94 -5.82 -15.85
C ARG A 117 -2.39 -7.24 -15.76
N HIS A 118 -1.17 -7.42 -16.24
CA HIS A 118 -0.55 -8.76 -16.33
C HIS A 118 0.53 -8.99 -15.28
N ARG A 119 1.03 -7.93 -14.65
CA ARG A 119 2.13 -8.02 -13.70
C ARG A 119 2.11 -6.91 -12.68
N LEU A 120 2.51 -7.25 -11.47
CA LEU A 120 2.79 -6.30 -10.39
C LEU A 120 4.21 -6.50 -9.87
N TRP A 121 4.81 -5.39 -9.47
CA TRP A 121 6.09 -5.32 -8.78
C TRP A 121 5.90 -4.92 -7.31
N SER A 122 6.92 -5.12 -6.51
CA SER A 122 7.10 -4.48 -5.21
C SER A 122 8.59 -4.34 -4.92
N THR A 123 9.01 -3.18 -4.45
CA THR A 123 10.40 -2.93 -4.06
C THR A 123 10.47 -2.79 -2.55
N VAL A 124 11.28 -3.63 -1.91
CA VAL A 124 11.34 -3.77 -0.45
C VAL A 124 12.79 -3.80 0.01
N GLY A 125 13.11 -3.05 1.05
CA GLY A 125 14.42 -3.16 1.69
C GLY A 125 14.67 -4.59 2.17
N SER A 126 15.86 -5.13 1.92
CA SER A 126 16.22 -6.51 2.28
C SER A 126 16.11 -6.80 3.78
N TRP A 127 16.20 -5.76 4.60
CA TRP A 127 16.01 -5.80 6.06
C TRP A 127 14.56 -5.99 6.50
N ASN A 128 13.59 -5.71 5.62
CA ASN A 128 12.16 -5.72 5.95
C ASN A 128 11.56 -7.11 5.76
N ALA A 129 11.98 -8.06 6.58
CA ALA A 129 11.52 -9.44 6.54
C ALA A 129 9.99 -9.59 6.68
N PRO A 130 9.27 -8.84 7.53
CA PRO A 130 7.81 -8.93 7.60
C PRO A 130 7.12 -8.60 6.27
N SER A 131 7.56 -7.55 5.56
CA SER A 131 7.00 -7.17 4.26
C SER A 131 7.29 -8.23 3.18
N LEU A 132 8.51 -8.76 3.15
CA LEU A 132 8.89 -9.85 2.24
C LEU A 132 8.01 -11.08 2.45
N ARG A 133 7.72 -11.45 3.70
CA ARG A 133 6.83 -12.58 4.02
C ARG A 133 5.39 -12.34 3.54
N VAL A 134 4.88 -11.13 3.67
CA VAL A 134 3.54 -10.78 3.13
C VAL A 134 3.51 -10.98 1.63
N LEU A 135 4.51 -10.45 0.90
CA LEU A 135 4.62 -10.58 -0.55
C LEU A 135 4.69 -12.05 -0.99
N GLU A 136 5.49 -12.87 -0.33
CA GLU A 136 5.57 -14.30 -0.62
C GLU A 136 4.22 -15.01 -0.42
N LYS A 137 3.50 -14.68 0.66
CA LYS A 137 2.17 -15.24 0.94
C LYS A 137 1.11 -14.88 -0.10
N ILE A 138 1.26 -13.75 -0.77
CA ILE A 138 0.33 -13.32 -1.83
C ILE A 138 0.87 -13.63 -3.23
N GLY A 139 1.88 -14.48 -3.35
CA GLY A 139 2.33 -15.06 -4.61
C GLY A 139 3.43 -14.28 -5.34
N PHE A 140 4.07 -13.32 -4.69
CA PHE A 140 5.26 -12.68 -5.24
C PHE A 140 6.49 -13.54 -5.01
N HIS A 141 7.45 -13.45 -5.93
CA HIS A 141 8.77 -14.05 -5.79
C HIS A 141 9.86 -13.03 -6.10
N ARG A 142 11.07 -13.29 -5.64
CA ARG A 142 12.23 -12.43 -5.89
C ARG A 142 12.61 -12.48 -7.35
N ASP A 143 12.83 -11.32 -7.95
CA ASP A 143 13.37 -11.17 -9.30
C ASP A 143 14.84 -10.80 -9.24
N HIS A 144 15.18 -9.68 -8.64
CA HIS A 144 16.56 -9.21 -8.49
C HIS A 144 16.71 -8.30 -7.27
N THR A 145 17.95 -7.99 -6.93
CA THR A 145 18.31 -7.08 -5.86
C THR A 145 19.18 -5.95 -6.40
N VAL A 146 18.90 -4.72 -5.98
CA VAL A 146 19.69 -3.54 -6.30
C VAL A 146 20.31 -3.01 -5.01
N ALA A 147 21.67 -2.88 -5.01
CA ALA A 147 22.39 -2.25 -3.92
C ALA A 147 22.52 -0.74 -4.17
N ASP A 148 22.22 0.05 -3.16
CA ASP A 148 22.44 1.49 -3.15
C ASP A 148 23.04 1.95 -1.82
N GLU A 149 23.25 3.25 -1.63
CA GLU A 149 23.83 3.83 -0.41
C GLU A 149 23.03 3.56 0.86
N ARG A 150 21.73 3.21 0.72
CA ARG A 150 20.81 2.93 1.83
C ARG A 150 20.71 1.44 2.16
N GLY A 151 21.41 0.58 1.40
CA GLY A 151 21.38 -0.86 1.50
C GLY A 151 20.73 -1.53 0.29
N ASP A 152 20.41 -2.81 0.42
CA ASP A 152 19.86 -3.60 -0.67
C ASP A 152 18.34 -3.46 -0.77
N THR A 153 17.84 -3.25 -1.97
CA THR A 153 16.41 -3.27 -2.32
C THR A 153 16.11 -4.52 -3.13
N VAL A 154 15.19 -5.33 -2.63
CA VAL A 154 14.70 -6.53 -3.32
C VAL A 154 13.53 -6.16 -4.22
N TRP A 155 13.62 -6.52 -5.49
CA TRP A 155 12.52 -6.43 -6.43
C TRP A 155 11.76 -7.75 -6.43
N MET A 156 10.50 -7.66 -6.03
CA MET A 156 9.57 -8.78 -6.01
C MET A 156 8.59 -8.63 -7.17
N VAL A 157 8.22 -9.73 -7.79
CA VAL A 157 7.34 -9.75 -8.97
C VAL A 157 6.25 -10.80 -8.85
N ARG A 158 5.09 -10.49 -9.38
CA ARG A 158 3.97 -11.42 -9.54
C ARG A 158 3.31 -11.21 -10.90
N ASP A 159 3.18 -12.28 -11.69
CA ASP A 159 2.29 -12.33 -12.86
C ASP A 159 0.85 -12.56 -12.39
N LEU A 160 -0.11 -11.87 -13.03
CA LEU A 160 -1.53 -11.86 -12.65
C LEU A 160 -2.36 -12.80 -13.52
#